data_dc8d46d91ed07d38c94ae5e0fb8c27ad
#
_entry.id   dc8d46d91ed07d38c94ae5e0fb8c27ad
#
_cell.length_a   1.000
_cell.length_b   1.000
_cell.length_c   1.000
_cell.angle_alpha   90.00
_cell.angle_beta   90.00
_cell.angle_gamma   90.00
#
_symmetry.space_group_name_H-M   'P 1'
#
loop_
_entity.id
_entity.type
_entity.pdbx_description
1 polymer ?
#
loop_
_entity_poly.entity_id
_entity_poly.type
_entity_poly.pdbx_seq_one_letter_code
_entity_poly.pdbx_strand_id
1 'polypeptide(L)'
;FDVGIAEGCAASMAAGMAKQGAVPVFAVYSTFLQRSYDMLLHDIAIDGLHVVLAVDRAGLVGDDGETHHGVFDVAYLNSVPGITVYSPSNFTELDRMLEAAVCRYTGPVAVRYPRGGQGSFQADAGDASAVVLRHGTDITLAGYGMEINDLLEAAARLEEAGIQAEVVKWNIITPLETEVLIESVRKTGHLLVAEECVEQGCVGVRAL
;
A
#
# COMPACT_ATOMS: atom_id res chain seq x y z
N PHE A 1 -15.78 15.39 9.92
CA PHE A 1 -15.23 16.36 10.88
C PHE A 1 -13.93 16.91 10.32
N ASP A 2 -13.81 18.23 10.25
CA ASP A 2 -12.57 18.92 9.90
C ASP A 2 -11.87 19.28 11.23
N VAL A 3 -10.64 18.80 11.39
CA VAL A 3 -9.84 19.04 12.61
C VAL A 3 -8.76 20.11 12.40
N GLY A 4 -8.73 20.73 11.21
CA GLY A 4 -7.66 21.64 10.83
C GLY A 4 -6.29 20.94 10.75
N ILE A 5 -5.21 21.68 10.96
CA ILE A 5 -3.83 21.13 10.97
C ILE A 5 -3.54 20.51 12.36
N ALA A 6 -4.18 19.37 12.64
CA ALA A 6 -4.11 18.69 13.94
C ALA A 6 -4.17 17.16 13.79
N GLU A 7 -3.28 16.59 13.00
CA GLU A 7 -3.29 15.16 12.64
C GLU A 7 -3.21 14.24 13.85
N GLY A 8 -2.38 14.56 14.85
CA GLY A 8 -2.30 13.80 16.10
C GLY A 8 -3.62 13.81 16.87
N CYS A 9 -4.30 14.97 16.96
CA CYS A 9 -5.61 15.08 17.58
C CYS A 9 -6.66 14.23 16.81
N ALA A 10 -6.62 14.26 15.47
CA ALA A 10 -7.51 13.46 14.63
C ALA A 10 -7.34 11.95 14.87
N ALA A 11 -6.08 11.48 14.97
CA ALA A 11 -5.79 10.06 15.26
C ALA A 11 -6.32 9.64 16.62
N SER A 12 -6.06 10.42 17.69
CA SER A 12 -6.58 10.12 19.04
C SER A 12 -8.10 10.21 19.11
N MET A 13 -8.73 11.16 18.39
CA MET A 13 -10.19 11.25 18.29
C MET A 13 -10.78 10.02 17.59
N ALA A 14 -10.16 9.57 16.49
CA ALA A 14 -10.57 8.35 15.78
C ALA A 14 -10.45 7.12 16.71
N ALA A 15 -9.36 7.00 17.48
CA ALA A 15 -9.21 5.94 18.47
C ALA A 15 -10.35 5.96 19.51
N GLY A 16 -10.68 7.13 20.04
CA GLY A 16 -11.80 7.29 20.99
C GLY A 16 -13.15 6.90 20.39
N MET A 17 -13.41 7.25 19.11
CA MET A 17 -14.62 6.85 18.41
C MET A 17 -14.67 5.34 18.19
N ALA A 18 -13.56 4.71 17.77
CA ALA A 18 -13.47 3.27 17.58
C ALA A 18 -13.71 2.52 18.90
N LYS A 19 -13.19 3.02 20.01
CA LYS A 19 -13.40 2.45 21.35
C LYS A 19 -14.87 2.48 21.80
N GLN A 20 -15.70 3.36 21.22
CA GLN A 20 -17.14 3.43 21.43
C GLN A 20 -17.95 2.62 20.39
N GLY A 21 -17.28 1.82 19.55
CA GLY A 21 -17.92 0.95 18.57
C GLY A 21 -18.22 1.59 17.19
N ALA A 22 -17.73 2.80 16.95
CA ALA A 22 -17.78 3.38 15.61
C ALA A 22 -16.64 2.82 14.74
N VAL A 23 -16.77 2.96 13.42
CA VAL A 23 -15.70 2.70 12.43
C VAL A 23 -15.27 4.04 11.84
N PRO A 24 -14.33 4.76 12.46
CA PRO A 24 -13.86 6.03 11.94
C PRO A 24 -12.93 5.83 10.75
N VAL A 25 -13.06 6.73 9.77
CA VAL A 25 -12.13 6.85 8.66
C VAL A 25 -11.34 8.15 8.83
N PHE A 26 -10.06 8.04 9.04
CA PHE A 26 -9.13 9.17 9.12
C PHE A 26 -8.46 9.37 7.75
N ALA A 27 -8.95 10.35 6.99
CA ALA A 27 -8.39 10.72 5.71
C ALA A 27 -7.28 11.77 5.90
N VAL A 28 -6.08 11.47 5.43
CA VAL A 28 -4.89 12.29 5.67
C VAL A 28 -3.85 12.06 4.58
N TYR A 29 -3.06 13.10 4.25
CA TYR A 29 -1.94 12.92 3.33
C TYR A 29 -0.84 12.08 3.99
N SER A 30 -0.22 11.20 3.20
CA SER A 30 0.85 10.31 3.64
C SER A 30 1.95 11.06 4.40
N THR A 31 2.45 12.18 3.86
CA THR A 31 3.49 12.99 4.51
C THR A 31 3.05 13.59 5.85
N PHE A 32 1.76 13.93 6.01
CA PHE A 32 1.25 14.52 7.27
C PHE A 32 0.90 13.48 8.31
N LEU A 33 0.58 12.25 7.90
CA LEU A 33 0.34 11.13 8.81
C LEU A 33 1.55 10.83 9.70
N GLN A 34 2.78 11.19 9.28
CA GLN A 34 3.99 11.07 10.11
C GLN A 34 3.86 11.74 11.48
N ARG A 35 3.09 12.85 11.58
CA ARG A 35 2.85 13.56 12.85
C ARG A 35 2.00 12.76 13.83
N SER A 36 1.32 11.73 13.36
CA SER A 36 0.44 10.89 14.16
C SER A 36 1.06 9.54 14.52
N TYR A 37 2.33 9.30 14.20
CA TYR A 37 2.97 7.99 14.37
C TYR A 37 2.86 7.45 15.80
N ASP A 38 3.11 8.29 16.80
CA ASP A 38 2.94 7.93 18.21
C ASP A 38 1.50 7.51 18.53
N MET A 39 0.51 8.27 18.05
CA MET A 39 -0.91 7.97 18.24
C MET A 39 -1.35 6.70 17.52
N LEU A 40 -0.76 6.40 16.36
CA LEU A 40 -1.00 5.13 15.67
C LEU A 40 -0.58 3.94 16.54
N LEU A 41 0.55 4.06 17.24
CA LEU A 41 1.06 3.02 18.14
C LEU A 41 0.25 2.95 19.43
N HIS A 42 0.18 4.06 20.17
CA HIS A 42 -0.32 4.07 21.54
C HIS A 42 -1.84 4.14 21.64
N ASP A 43 -2.49 4.95 20.80
CA ASP A 43 -3.93 5.16 20.89
C ASP A 43 -4.73 4.14 20.07
N ILE A 44 -4.15 3.61 18.97
CA ILE A 44 -4.87 2.75 18.04
C ILE A 44 -4.38 1.30 18.09
N ALA A 45 -3.07 1.06 17.85
CA ALA A 45 -2.56 -0.29 17.64
C ALA A 45 -2.49 -1.12 18.92
N ILE A 46 -2.10 -0.56 20.06
CA ILE A 46 -2.02 -1.28 21.35
C ILE A 46 -3.37 -1.89 21.73
N ASP A 47 -4.45 -1.14 21.53
CA ASP A 47 -5.81 -1.61 21.82
C ASP A 47 -6.45 -2.38 20.63
N GLY A 48 -5.73 -2.53 19.51
CA GLY A 48 -6.23 -3.21 18.30
C GLY A 48 -7.49 -2.57 17.72
N LEU A 49 -7.64 -1.25 17.81
CA LEU A 49 -8.85 -0.53 17.46
C LEU A 49 -9.08 -0.51 15.95
N HIS A 50 -10.33 -0.72 15.54
CA HIS A 50 -10.72 -0.62 14.13
C HIS A 50 -10.80 0.84 13.68
N VAL A 51 -9.68 1.36 13.23
CA VAL A 51 -9.54 2.69 12.61
C VAL A 51 -9.07 2.50 11.18
N VAL A 52 -9.77 3.10 10.22
CA VAL A 52 -9.40 3.10 8.81
C VAL A 52 -8.60 4.35 8.50
N LEU A 53 -7.37 4.19 8.05
CA LEU A 53 -6.51 5.26 7.57
C LEU A 53 -6.62 5.36 6.05
N ALA A 54 -7.28 6.38 5.53
CA ALA A 54 -7.32 6.70 4.10
C ALA A 54 -6.11 7.59 3.79
N VAL A 55 -5.00 6.96 3.35
CA VAL A 55 -3.70 7.61 3.20
C VAL A 55 -3.55 8.11 1.77
N ASP A 56 -3.86 9.38 1.58
CA ASP A 56 -3.80 10.07 0.30
C ASP A 56 -2.38 10.58 -0.01
N ARG A 57 -2.05 10.82 -1.27
CA ARG A 57 -0.73 11.28 -1.73
C ARG A 57 0.40 10.33 -1.34
N ALA A 58 0.15 9.04 -1.41
CA ALA A 58 1.19 8.03 -1.28
C ALA A 58 2.12 8.03 -2.50
N GLY A 59 3.41 7.88 -2.29
CA GLY A 59 4.42 7.92 -3.35
C GLY A 59 4.82 9.36 -3.75
N LEU A 60 5.29 9.53 -4.98
CA LEU A 60 5.70 10.81 -5.54
C LEU A 60 4.47 11.62 -6.01
N VAL A 61 4.41 12.89 -5.66
CA VAL A 61 3.21 13.73 -5.87
C VAL A 61 3.39 14.91 -6.82
N GLY A 62 4.49 14.94 -7.58
CA GLY A 62 4.69 15.90 -8.66
C GLY A 62 4.41 17.37 -8.27
N ASP A 63 3.27 17.90 -8.70
CA ASP A 63 2.90 19.31 -8.54
C ASP A 63 2.79 19.80 -7.09
N ASP A 64 2.54 18.92 -6.11
CA ASP A 64 2.48 19.29 -4.69
C ASP A 64 3.87 19.60 -4.11
N GLY A 65 4.93 19.23 -4.84
CA GLY A 65 6.32 19.52 -4.50
C GLY A 65 6.94 18.54 -3.51
N GLU A 66 8.24 18.72 -3.28
CA GLU A 66 9.09 17.80 -2.52
C GLU A 66 8.64 17.58 -1.06
N THR A 67 7.98 18.57 -0.46
CA THR A 67 7.50 18.49 0.93
C THR A 67 6.27 17.61 1.11
N HIS A 68 5.65 17.18 0.02
CA HIS A 68 4.41 16.41 0.03
C HIS A 68 4.58 14.96 -0.44
N HIS A 69 5.79 14.54 -0.82
CA HIS A 69 6.04 13.15 -1.20
C HIS A 69 5.73 12.18 -0.05
N GLY A 70 4.89 11.19 -0.35
CA GLY A 70 4.48 10.14 0.58
C GLY A 70 5.37 8.91 0.47
N VAL A 71 6.68 9.06 0.65
CA VAL A 71 7.67 7.99 0.46
C VAL A 71 8.12 7.30 1.75
N PHE A 72 7.62 7.74 2.91
CA PHE A 72 7.98 7.18 4.22
C PHE A 72 6.91 6.29 4.83
N ASP A 73 5.67 6.36 4.35
CA ASP A 73 4.51 5.70 4.94
C ASP A 73 4.66 4.18 4.99
N VAL A 74 5.15 3.55 3.93
CA VAL A 74 5.40 2.10 3.88
C VAL A 74 6.31 1.65 5.02
N ALA A 75 7.40 2.39 5.23
CA ALA A 75 8.40 2.06 6.24
C ALA A 75 7.84 2.17 7.67
N TYR A 76 7.23 3.31 8.04
CA TYR A 76 6.76 3.48 9.41
C TYR A 76 5.44 2.73 9.70
N LEU A 77 4.52 2.61 8.73
CA LEU A 77 3.30 1.81 8.91
C LEU A 77 3.62 0.32 9.14
N ASN A 78 4.67 -0.19 8.48
CA ASN A 78 5.12 -1.57 8.73
C ASN A 78 5.54 -1.83 10.18
N SER A 79 5.93 -0.82 10.93
CA SER A 79 6.32 -0.94 12.34
C SER A 79 5.12 -0.84 13.30
N VAL A 80 3.92 -0.52 12.81
CA VAL A 80 2.69 -0.44 13.63
C VAL A 80 2.15 -1.86 13.86
N PRO A 81 2.05 -2.33 15.11
CA PRO A 81 1.60 -3.70 15.39
C PRO A 81 0.17 -3.96 14.92
N GLY A 82 -0.02 -5.09 14.24
CA GLY A 82 -1.35 -5.55 13.82
C GLY A 82 -2.02 -4.74 12.71
N ILE A 83 -1.32 -3.76 12.12
CA ILE A 83 -1.87 -2.99 11.00
C ILE A 83 -1.90 -3.83 9.72
N THR A 84 -2.95 -3.62 8.92
CA THR A 84 -2.99 -4.07 7.52
C THR A 84 -2.87 -2.87 6.61
N VAL A 85 -2.00 -2.96 5.59
CA VAL A 85 -1.78 -1.88 4.62
C VAL A 85 -2.09 -2.36 3.22
N TYR A 86 -3.14 -1.81 2.63
CA TYR A 86 -3.52 -2.00 1.22
C TYR A 86 -2.85 -0.97 0.32
N SER A 87 -2.56 -1.39 -0.92
CA SER A 87 -2.05 -0.49 -1.97
C SER A 87 -2.75 -0.79 -3.32
N PRO A 88 -3.89 -0.15 -3.60
CA PRO A 88 -4.62 -0.32 -4.85
C PRO A 88 -3.84 0.28 -6.03
N SER A 89 -4.02 -0.31 -7.23
CA SER A 89 -3.39 0.12 -8.48
C SER A 89 -4.35 0.84 -9.44
N ASN A 90 -5.64 0.88 -9.10
CA ASN A 90 -6.71 1.55 -9.87
C ASN A 90 -7.92 1.85 -8.99
N PHE A 91 -8.92 2.55 -9.54
CA PHE A 91 -10.11 2.95 -8.79
C PHE A 91 -11.00 1.77 -8.38
N THR A 92 -11.08 0.71 -9.18
CA THR A 92 -11.87 -0.49 -8.83
C THR A 92 -11.31 -1.16 -7.58
N GLU A 93 -9.99 -1.32 -7.51
CA GLU A 93 -9.32 -1.86 -6.33
C GLU A 93 -9.41 -0.91 -5.13
N LEU A 94 -9.29 0.41 -5.34
CA LEU A 94 -9.43 1.40 -4.27
C LEU A 94 -10.80 1.31 -3.62
N ASP A 95 -11.88 1.26 -4.41
CA ASP A 95 -13.25 1.14 -3.91
C ASP A 95 -13.44 -0.15 -3.10
N ARG A 96 -13.02 -1.29 -3.66
CA ARG A 96 -13.08 -2.60 -3.00
C ARG A 96 -12.26 -2.66 -1.71
N MET A 97 -11.04 -2.11 -1.73
CA MET A 97 -10.16 -2.14 -0.55
C MET A 97 -10.66 -1.20 0.55
N LEU A 98 -11.24 -0.04 0.21
CA LEU A 98 -11.90 0.84 1.18
C LEU A 98 -13.16 0.18 1.76
N GLU A 99 -13.99 -0.45 0.94
CA GLU A 99 -15.13 -1.22 1.43
C GLU A 99 -14.68 -2.34 2.38
N ALA A 100 -13.66 -3.11 2.00
CA ALA A 100 -13.11 -4.16 2.85
C ALA A 100 -12.56 -3.60 4.17
N ALA A 101 -11.80 -2.50 4.11
CA ALA A 101 -11.25 -1.84 5.29
C ALA A 101 -12.33 -1.39 6.27
N VAL A 102 -13.44 -0.83 5.77
CA VAL A 102 -14.55 -0.35 6.62
C VAL A 102 -15.42 -1.49 7.13
N CYS A 103 -15.73 -2.50 6.30
CA CYS A 103 -16.79 -3.46 6.56
C CYS A 103 -16.29 -4.83 7.03
N ARG A 104 -15.04 -5.21 6.78
CA ARG A 104 -14.56 -6.59 6.98
C ARG A 104 -13.41 -6.71 7.97
N TYR A 105 -12.73 -5.61 8.30
CA TYR A 105 -11.59 -5.60 9.23
C TYR A 105 -12.02 -5.37 10.68
N THR A 106 -11.15 -5.75 11.62
CA THR A 106 -11.39 -5.61 13.06
C THR A 106 -10.24 -4.96 13.81
N GLY A 107 -9.19 -4.51 13.12
CA GLY A 107 -8.02 -3.84 13.68
C GLY A 107 -7.64 -2.61 12.87
N PRO A 108 -6.47 -2.01 13.13
CA PRO A 108 -5.99 -0.87 12.36
C PRO A 108 -5.73 -1.27 10.90
N VAL A 109 -6.24 -0.48 9.98
CA VAL A 109 -6.10 -0.73 8.55
C VAL A 109 -5.83 0.56 7.80
N ALA A 110 -4.88 0.53 6.88
CA ALA A 110 -4.55 1.63 6.00
C ALA A 110 -4.81 1.25 4.53
N VAL A 111 -5.37 2.18 3.77
CA VAL A 111 -5.43 2.10 2.31
C VAL A 111 -4.65 3.29 1.78
N ARG A 112 -3.49 3.02 1.16
CA ARG A 112 -2.62 4.06 0.63
C ARG A 112 -2.82 4.21 -0.88
N TYR A 113 -3.07 5.42 -1.34
CA TYR A 113 -3.31 5.72 -2.75
C TYR A 113 -2.66 7.05 -3.16
N PRO A 114 -2.24 7.18 -4.44
CA PRO A 114 -1.56 8.38 -4.94
C PRO A 114 -2.55 9.53 -5.19
N ARG A 115 -2.00 10.71 -5.44
CA ARG A 115 -2.73 11.80 -6.09
C ARG A 115 -2.84 11.52 -7.60
N GLY A 116 -3.98 11.78 -8.19
CA GLY A 116 -4.17 11.74 -9.65
C GLY A 116 -5.19 10.72 -10.11
N GLY A 117 -5.06 10.33 -11.38
CA GLY A 117 -5.92 9.35 -12.03
C GLY A 117 -5.39 7.92 -11.91
N GLN A 118 -6.08 6.98 -12.54
CA GLN A 118 -5.60 5.60 -12.70
C GLN A 118 -4.79 5.45 -13.99
N GLY A 119 -3.90 4.46 -14.02
CA GLY A 119 -3.13 4.08 -15.20
C GLY A 119 -3.87 3.15 -16.16
N SER A 120 -3.12 2.42 -16.97
CA SER A 120 -3.65 1.47 -17.96
C SER A 120 -4.19 0.18 -17.34
N PHE A 121 -3.71 -0.23 -16.19
CA PHE A 121 -4.21 -1.40 -15.46
C PHE A 121 -5.51 -1.06 -14.75
N GLN A 122 -6.63 -1.63 -15.26
CA GLN A 122 -7.98 -1.36 -14.76
C GLN A 122 -8.69 -2.61 -14.22
N ALA A 123 -8.08 -3.78 -14.34
CA ALA A 123 -8.63 -5.02 -13.82
C ALA A 123 -8.56 -5.05 -12.29
N ASP A 124 -9.51 -5.74 -11.65
CA ASP A 124 -9.43 -6.06 -10.23
C ASP A 124 -8.60 -7.34 -10.05
N ALA A 125 -7.51 -7.23 -9.29
CA ALA A 125 -6.65 -8.36 -8.96
C ALA A 125 -7.25 -9.30 -7.89
N GLY A 126 -8.44 -9.00 -7.38
CA GLY A 126 -9.12 -9.80 -6.35
C GLY A 126 -8.60 -9.59 -4.93
N ASP A 127 -9.08 -10.43 -3.99
CA ASP A 127 -8.86 -10.25 -2.55
C ASP A 127 -7.55 -10.88 -2.01
N ALA A 128 -6.82 -11.64 -2.82
CA ALA A 128 -5.56 -12.25 -2.39
C ALA A 128 -4.50 -11.20 -2.04
N SER A 129 -3.67 -11.48 -1.04
CA SER A 129 -2.62 -10.54 -0.60
C SER A 129 -1.58 -10.28 -1.68
N ALA A 130 -1.25 -11.30 -2.47
CA ALA A 130 -0.39 -11.21 -3.64
C ALA A 130 -0.93 -12.05 -4.79
N VAL A 131 -0.69 -11.60 -6.03
CA VAL A 131 -1.17 -12.29 -7.25
C VAL A 131 -0.15 -12.20 -8.38
N VAL A 132 -0.17 -13.19 -9.27
CA VAL A 132 0.53 -13.14 -10.55
C VAL A 132 -0.39 -12.51 -11.60
N LEU A 133 -0.05 -11.34 -12.10
CA LEU A 133 -0.81 -10.65 -13.15
C LEU A 133 -0.42 -11.09 -14.56
N ARG A 134 0.83 -11.48 -14.74
CA ARG A 134 1.38 -11.96 -15.99
C ARG A 134 2.36 -13.09 -15.73
N HIS A 135 2.25 -14.19 -16.45
CA HIS A 135 3.19 -15.30 -16.35
C HIS A 135 4.43 -15.06 -17.23
N GLY A 136 5.59 -15.49 -16.73
CA GLY A 136 6.87 -15.42 -17.42
C GLY A 136 7.87 -16.44 -16.87
N THR A 137 9.05 -16.54 -17.47
CA THR A 137 10.05 -17.57 -17.14
C THR A 137 11.44 -17.02 -16.87
N ASP A 138 11.73 -15.75 -17.27
CA ASP A 138 13.10 -15.25 -17.32
C ASP A 138 13.42 -14.24 -16.20
N ILE A 139 12.44 -13.46 -15.78
CA ILE A 139 12.58 -12.48 -14.69
C ILE A 139 11.25 -12.26 -13.99
N THR A 140 11.26 -12.07 -12.67
CA THR A 140 10.14 -11.61 -11.87
C THR A 140 10.23 -10.11 -11.68
N LEU A 141 9.17 -9.41 -12.09
CA LEU A 141 8.95 -7.99 -11.80
C LEU A 141 7.89 -7.90 -10.72
N ALA A 142 8.21 -7.33 -9.56
CA ALA A 142 7.30 -7.28 -8.44
C ALA A 142 7.06 -5.84 -7.97
N GLY A 143 5.83 -5.54 -7.54
CA GLY A 143 5.48 -4.20 -7.08
C GLY A 143 4.07 -4.13 -6.52
N TYR A 144 3.63 -2.90 -6.23
CA TYR A 144 2.30 -2.59 -5.69
C TYR A 144 1.87 -1.19 -6.12
N GLY A 145 0.59 -0.87 -5.92
CA GLY A 145 0.09 0.46 -6.23
C GLY A 145 0.23 0.82 -7.70
N MET A 146 0.56 2.06 -7.99
CA MET A 146 0.64 2.57 -9.36
C MET A 146 1.80 1.99 -10.16
N GLU A 147 2.88 1.53 -9.51
CA GLU A 147 4.04 0.91 -10.15
C GLU A 147 3.67 -0.33 -10.98
N ILE A 148 2.52 -0.94 -10.72
CA ILE A 148 2.03 -2.07 -11.51
C ILE A 148 1.82 -1.70 -12.98
N ASN A 149 1.44 -0.45 -13.27
CA ASN A 149 1.30 0.02 -14.65
C ASN A 149 2.64 0.00 -15.39
N ASP A 150 3.68 0.52 -14.74
CA ASP A 150 5.03 0.59 -15.32
C ASP A 150 5.65 -0.81 -15.43
N LEU A 151 5.41 -1.70 -14.48
CA LEU A 151 5.87 -3.09 -14.52
C LEU A 151 5.21 -3.88 -15.65
N LEU A 152 3.91 -3.69 -15.90
CA LEU A 152 3.23 -4.33 -17.03
C LEU A 152 3.71 -3.79 -18.38
N GLU A 153 3.95 -2.49 -18.46
CA GLU A 153 4.55 -1.89 -19.67
C GLU A 153 5.98 -2.40 -19.89
N ALA A 154 6.80 -2.45 -18.84
CA ALA A 154 8.15 -3.00 -18.89
C ALA A 154 8.14 -4.47 -19.35
N ALA A 155 7.22 -5.29 -18.82
CA ALA A 155 7.06 -6.68 -19.23
C ALA A 155 6.70 -6.83 -20.72
N ALA A 156 5.86 -5.93 -21.26
CA ALA A 156 5.53 -5.93 -22.68
C ALA A 156 6.75 -5.58 -23.56
N ARG A 157 7.53 -4.57 -23.15
CA ARG A 157 8.77 -4.20 -23.86
C ARG A 157 9.85 -5.29 -23.78
N LEU A 158 9.95 -6.01 -22.66
CA LEU A 158 10.86 -7.14 -22.51
C LEU A 158 10.49 -8.30 -23.43
N GLU A 159 9.18 -8.56 -23.61
CA GLU A 159 8.71 -9.59 -24.55
C GLU A 159 9.13 -9.28 -26.00
N GLU A 160 9.08 -8.01 -26.42
CA GLU A 160 9.59 -7.60 -27.75
C GLU A 160 11.09 -7.91 -27.92
N ALA A 161 11.84 -7.92 -26.82
CA ALA A 161 13.26 -8.30 -26.79
C ALA A 161 13.48 -9.80 -26.56
N GLY A 162 12.42 -10.61 -26.54
CA GLY A 162 12.48 -12.06 -26.32
C GLY A 162 12.63 -12.51 -24.87
N ILE A 163 12.39 -11.62 -23.88
CA ILE A 163 12.47 -11.91 -22.44
C ILE A 163 11.06 -12.04 -21.86
N GLN A 164 10.76 -13.18 -21.25
CA GLN A 164 9.44 -13.47 -20.67
C GLN A 164 9.40 -13.09 -19.19
N ALA A 165 8.91 -11.88 -18.91
CA ALA A 165 8.78 -11.36 -17.54
C ALA A 165 7.50 -11.84 -16.88
N GLU A 166 7.60 -12.34 -15.63
CA GLU A 166 6.46 -12.59 -14.74
C GLU A 166 6.22 -11.33 -13.90
N VAL A 167 4.96 -10.90 -13.80
CA VAL A 167 4.59 -9.72 -12.99
C VAL A 167 3.82 -10.17 -11.76
N VAL A 168 4.39 -9.90 -10.57
CA VAL A 168 3.78 -10.17 -9.25
C VAL A 168 3.33 -8.85 -8.63
N LYS A 169 2.08 -8.82 -8.19
CA LYS A 169 1.47 -7.66 -7.52
C LYS A 169 1.13 -7.99 -6.09
N TRP A 170 1.49 -7.10 -5.15
CA TRP A 170 0.95 -7.11 -3.80
C TRP A 170 -0.26 -6.16 -3.68
N ASN A 171 -1.40 -6.71 -3.23
CA ASN A 171 -2.57 -5.95 -2.80
C ASN A 171 -2.41 -5.47 -1.37
N ILE A 172 -1.78 -6.30 -0.52
CA ILE A 172 -1.46 -6.03 0.87
C ILE A 172 0.07 -6.04 1.02
N ILE A 173 0.62 -4.92 1.47
CA ILE A 173 2.06 -4.74 1.67
C ILE A 173 2.49 -4.87 3.15
N THR A 174 1.52 -4.91 4.07
CA THR A 174 1.72 -5.23 5.48
C THR A 174 0.46 -5.92 6.01
N PRO A 175 0.52 -7.14 6.58
CA PRO A 175 1.69 -8.03 6.56
C PRO A 175 2.08 -8.42 5.12
N LEU A 176 3.37 -8.61 4.88
CA LEU A 176 3.86 -8.97 3.55
C LEU A 176 3.73 -10.48 3.34
N GLU A 177 2.97 -10.87 2.32
CA GLU A 177 2.92 -12.24 1.83
C GLU A 177 4.04 -12.43 0.81
N THR A 178 4.85 -13.50 0.97
CA THR A 178 6.03 -13.75 0.13
C THR A 178 5.98 -15.06 -0.64
N GLU A 179 5.00 -15.93 -0.42
CA GLU A 179 4.95 -17.25 -1.06
C GLU A 179 4.85 -17.16 -2.58
N VAL A 180 3.94 -16.30 -3.08
CA VAL A 180 3.78 -16.06 -4.53
C VAL A 180 5.06 -15.51 -5.14
N LEU A 181 5.75 -14.60 -4.45
CA LEU A 181 7.04 -14.06 -4.91
C LEU A 181 8.11 -15.14 -4.97
N ILE A 182 8.24 -15.94 -3.90
CA ILE A 182 9.24 -17.01 -3.80
C ILE A 182 9.05 -18.04 -4.91
N GLU A 183 7.80 -18.44 -5.20
CA GLU A 183 7.50 -19.38 -6.29
C GLU A 183 7.89 -18.79 -7.65
N SER A 184 7.56 -17.51 -7.86
CA SER A 184 7.93 -16.80 -9.09
C SER A 184 9.45 -16.72 -9.26
N VAL A 185 10.18 -16.28 -8.24
CA VAL A 185 11.65 -16.12 -8.29
C VAL A 185 12.36 -17.47 -8.44
N ARG A 186 11.85 -18.53 -7.81
CA ARG A 186 12.40 -19.89 -8.01
C ARG A 186 12.32 -20.34 -9.48
N LYS A 187 11.27 -19.94 -10.16
CA LYS A 187 11.07 -20.25 -11.59
C LYS A 187 11.94 -19.39 -12.50
N THR A 188 11.99 -18.08 -12.25
CA THR A 188 12.63 -17.11 -13.15
C THR A 188 14.12 -16.88 -12.84
N GLY A 189 14.57 -17.11 -11.61
CA GLY A 189 15.95 -16.91 -11.17
C GLY A 189 16.37 -15.45 -10.98
N HIS A 190 15.54 -14.47 -11.34
CA HIS A 190 15.83 -13.04 -11.27
C HIS A 190 14.66 -12.27 -10.69
N LEU A 191 14.96 -11.25 -9.87
CA LEU A 191 13.96 -10.38 -9.23
C LEU A 191 14.32 -8.91 -9.44
N LEU A 192 13.30 -8.12 -9.83
CA LEU A 192 13.29 -6.67 -9.75
C LEU A 192 12.05 -6.24 -8.96
N VAL A 193 12.23 -5.39 -7.96
CA VAL A 193 11.12 -4.76 -7.23
C VAL A 193 11.08 -3.29 -7.57
N ALA A 194 9.91 -2.77 -7.96
CA ALA A 194 9.68 -1.35 -8.19
C ALA A 194 8.70 -0.80 -7.17
N GLU A 195 9.08 0.29 -6.51
CA GLU A 195 8.27 0.95 -5.50
C GLU A 195 8.66 2.41 -5.27
N GLU A 196 7.70 3.25 -4.92
CA GLU A 196 7.91 4.64 -4.52
C GLU A 196 8.03 4.76 -2.99
N CYS A 197 9.19 4.38 -2.45
CA CYS A 197 9.46 4.36 -1.01
C CYS A 197 10.94 4.61 -0.74
N VAL A 198 11.27 5.07 0.47
CA VAL A 198 12.66 5.09 0.94
C VAL A 198 13.17 3.65 1.10
N GLU A 199 14.47 3.43 0.85
CA GLU A 199 15.09 2.10 0.90
C GLU A 199 14.88 1.40 2.25
N GLN A 200 15.05 2.15 3.36
CA GLN A 200 14.95 1.58 4.71
C GLN A 200 13.50 1.22 5.05
N GLY A 201 13.22 -0.06 5.19
CA GLY A 201 11.89 -0.59 5.53
C GLY A 201 10.91 -0.70 4.37
N CYS A 202 11.38 -0.52 3.14
CA CYS A 202 10.59 -0.74 1.94
C CYS A 202 10.20 -2.22 1.75
N VAL A 203 9.26 -2.49 0.84
CA VAL A 203 8.80 -3.86 0.54
C VAL A 203 9.93 -4.68 -0.07
N GLY A 204 10.73 -4.12 -0.98
CA GLY A 204 11.83 -4.82 -1.63
C GLY A 204 12.87 -5.34 -0.63
N VAL A 205 13.26 -4.53 0.37
CA VAL A 205 14.19 -4.98 1.43
C VAL A 205 13.58 -6.05 2.32
N ARG A 206 12.27 -5.98 2.56
CA ARG A 206 11.54 -6.96 3.41
C ARG A 206 11.27 -8.28 2.69
N ALA A 207 11.28 -8.28 1.36
CA ALA A 207 11.05 -9.45 0.52
C ALA A 207 12.32 -10.30 0.29
N LEU A 208 13.51 -9.76 0.60
CA LEU A 208 14.82 -10.42 0.49
C LEU A 208 15.19 -11.17 1.78
#